data_c3d5a814c01fbdad93802497786f2195
#
_entry.id   c3d5a814c01fbdad93802497786f2195
#
_cell.length_a   1.000
_cell.length_b   1.000
_cell.length_c   1.000
_cell.angle_alpha   90.00
_cell.angle_beta   90.00
_cell.angle_gamma   90.00
#
_symmetry.space_group_name_H-M   'P 1'
#
loop_
_entity.id
_entity.type
_entity.pdbx_description
1 polymer ?
#
loop_
_entity_poly.entity_id
_entity_poly.type
_entity_poly.pdbx_seq_one_letter_code
_entity_poly.pdbx_strand_id
1 'polypeptide(L)'
;MIAHHALVLNLHQPPGNLQAMLAADNWEAKEILYALDRIPRSLWGHEDLARVHLSLSGTLLETLSDPAFQEQVYGIVDCGSLLWQFQNQDIFEILGTGYYHPVLPLIPESDRPLHLQRWLDLARHLFWRPGFQGFWPPEMGFSMELIPLLRAMGYRYVLVDSEHVEPVTPMKWHELRYRPHVARHQGAEI
;
A
#
# COMPACT_ATOMS: atom_id res chain seq x y z
N MET A 1 7.82 25.28 -15.57
CA MET A 1 7.28 23.91 -15.48
C MET A 1 7.28 23.55 -13.99
N ILE A 2 6.12 23.23 -13.42
CA ILE A 2 6.03 22.79 -12.02
C ILE A 2 6.26 21.27 -12.03
N ALA A 3 7.28 20.81 -11.30
CA ALA A 3 7.52 19.38 -11.10
C ALA A 3 6.71 18.93 -9.88
N HIS A 4 5.97 17.82 -10.00
CA HIS A 4 5.29 17.15 -8.90
C HIS A 4 6.10 15.93 -8.51
N HIS A 5 6.28 15.73 -7.21
CA HIS A 5 6.93 14.55 -6.65
C HIS A 5 5.92 13.79 -5.79
N ALA A 6 5.77 12.50 -6.06
CA ALA A 6 4.95 11.60 -5.25
C ALA A 6 5.88 10.64 -4.48
N LEU A 7 5.85 10.70 -3.15
CA LEU A 7 6.53 9.74 -2.30
C LEU A 7 5.58 8.58 -2.00
N VAL A 8 5.99 7.38 -2.38
CA VAL A 8 5.22 6.16 -2.12
C VAL A 8 6.07 5.20 -1.30
N LEU A 9 5.53 4.71 -0.19
CA LEU A 9 6.19 3.73 0.68
C LEU A 9 5.39 2.43 0.64
N ASN A 10 6.08 1.33 0.33
CA ASN A 10 5.51 -0.01 0.38
C ASN A 10 5.96 -0.71 1.67
N LEU A 11 4.98 -1.04 2.51
CA LEU A 11 5.17 -1.58 3.86
C LEU A 11 4.55 -2.96 3.93
N HIS A 12 5.40 -3.98 4.06
CA HIS A 12 4.98 -5.36 4.14
C HIS A 12 5.70 -6.11 5.25
N GLN A 13 4.96 -6.95 5.97
CA GLN A 13 5.51 -7.98 6.84
C GLN A 13 4.70 -9.28 6.68
N PRO A 14 5.36 -10.43 6.53
CA PRO A 14 4.67 -11.72 6.49
C PRO A 14 3.92 -12.01 7.80
N PRO A 15 2.86 -12.83 7.74
CA PRO A 15 2.10 -13.19 8.95
C PRO A 15 3.03 -13.82 10.01
N GLY A 16 2.93 -13.33 11.24
CA GLY A 16 3.70 -13.86 12.38
C GLY A 16 5.20 -13.52 12.39
N ASN A 17 5.72 -12.84 11.36
CA ASN A 17 7.15 -12.55 11.26
C ASN A 17 7.64 -11.65 12.40
N LEU A 18 6.98 -10.52 12.64
CA LEU A 18 7.36 -9.61 13.72
C LEU A 18 7.28 -10.28 15.09
N GLN A 19 6.23 -11.06 15.34
CA GLN A 19 6.06 -11.82 16.59
C GLN A 19 7.20 -12.83 16.79
N ALA A 20 7.56 -13.57 15.74
CA ALA A 20 8.65 -14.55 15.80
C ALA A 20 10.01 -13.87 16.04
N MET A 21 10.27 -12.75 15.37
CA MET A 21 11.50 -11.97 15.57
C MET A 21 11.60 -11.40 16.98
N LEU A 22 10.50 -10.86 17.53
CA LEU A 22 10.46 -10.36 18.90
C LEU A 22 10.66 -11.47 19.93
N ALA A 23 10.06 -12.66 19.71
CA ALA A 23 10.25 -13.82 20.59
C ALA A 23 11.71 -14.33 20.59
N ALA A 24 12.44 -14.13 19.51
CA ALA A 24 13.86 -14.43 19.38
C ALA A 24 14.78 -13.30 19.88
N ASP A 25 14.25 -12.25 20.49
CA ASP A 25 14.93 -11.00 20.87
C ASP A 25 15.75 -10.40 19.72
N ASN A 26 15.24 -10.53 18.49
CA ASN A 26 15.90 -9.97 17.32
C ASN A 26 15.72 -8.44 17.29
N TRP A 27 16.82 -7.71 17.33
CA TRP A 27 16.84 -6.24 17.31
C TRP A 27 16.20 -5.67 16.04
N GLU A 28 16.24 -6.38 14.92
CA GLU A 28 15.64 -5.94 13.65
C GLU A 28 14.12 -5.73 13.77
N ALA A 29 13.42 -6.50 14.60
CA ALA A 29 11.99 -6.29 14.83
C ALA A 29 11.71 -4.90 15.42
N LYS A 30 12.55 -4.44 16.34
CA LYS A 30 12.45 -3.09 16.93
C LYS A 30 12.75 -2.02 15.90
N GLU A 31 13.77 -2.22 15.06
CA GLU A 31 14.10 -1.27 13.98
C GLU A 31 12.97 -1.17 12.94
N ILE A 32 12.31 -2.27 12.60
CA ILE A 32 11.14 -2.26 11.71
C ILE A 32 10.01 -1.42 12.34
N LEU A 33 9.70 -1.63 13.62
CA LEU A 33 8.69 -0.88 14.33
C LEU A 33 9.05 0.61 14.44
N TYR A 34 10.30 0.94 14.76
CA TYR A 34 10.78 2.32 14.76
C TYR A 34 10.73 2.97 13.37
N ALA A 35 11.01 2.21 12.31
CA ALA A 35 10.91 2.71 10.94
C ALA A 35 9.46 3.09 10.59
N LEU A 36 8.49 2.28 11.00
CA LEU A 36 7.07 2.59 10.82
C LEU A 36 6.65 3.84 11.60
N ASP A 37 7.00 3.92 12.88
CA ASP A 37 6.69 5.06 13.76
C ASP A 37 7.37 6.37 13.30
N ARG A 38 8.54 6.26 12.67
CA ARG A 38 9.27 7.40 12.13
C ARG A 38 8.55 8.06 10.94
N ILE A 39 7.73 7.33 10.19
CA ILE A 39 7.02 7.88 9.03
C ILE A 39 6.20 9.12 9.40
N PRO A 40 5.20 9.08 10.30
CA PRO A 40 4.45 10.27 10.65
C PRO A 40 5.31 11.30 11.42
N ARG A 41 6.23 10.86 12.27
CA ARG A 41 7.08 11.79 13.05
C ARG A 41 8.00 12.63 12.18
N SER A 42 8.50 12.11 11.07
CA SER A 42 9.35 12.87 10.15
C SER A 42 8.60 13.97 9.39
N LEU A 43 7.28 13.98 9.46
CA LEU A 43 6.43 14.97 8.80
C LEU A 43 5.97 16.09 9.76
N TRP A 44 6.29 16.00 11.05
CA TRP A 44 5.92 17.02 12.03
C TRP A 44 6.51 18.40 11.67
N GLY A 45 5.64 19.40 11.66
CA GLY A 45 5.97 20.75 11.24
C GLY A 45 6.00 20.97 9.72
N HIS A 46 5.62 19.93 8.94
CA HIS A 46 5.54 19.97 7.48
C HIS A 46 4.17 19.49 6.95
N GLU A 47 3.17 19.40 7.81
CA GLU A 47 1.85 18.82 7.52
C GLU A 47 1.14 19.54 6.36
N ASP A 48 1.35 20.83 6.23
CA ASP A 48 0.77 21.65 5.15
C ASP A 48 1.29 21.26 3.75
N LEU A 49 2.52 20.72 3.69
CA LEU A 49 3.21 20.38 2.44
C LEU A 49 3.30 18.88 2.20
N ALA A 50 3.27 18.09 3.27
CA ALA A 50 3.48 16.65 3.19
C ALA A 50 2.29 15.95 2.52
N ARG A 51 2.61 15.09 1.54
CA ARG A 51 1.67 14.17 0.89
C ARG A 51 2.42 12.87 0.64
N VAL A 52 2.02 11.81 1.33
CA VAL A 52 2.70 10.51 1.30
C VAL A 52 1.69 9.43 0.97
N HIS A 53 2.04 8.55 0.06
CA HIS A 53 1.24 7.38 -0.28
C HIS A 53 1.79 6.17 0.47
N LEU A 54 0.91 5.42 1.13
CA LEU A 54 1.28 4.25 1.91
C LEU A 54 0.57 3.02 1.36
N SER A 55 1.33 2.02 0.93
CA SER A 55 0.85 0.67 0.70
C SER A 55 1.18 -0.18 1.93
N LEU A 56 0.17 -0.68 2.62
CA LEU A 56 0.34 -1.57 3.78
C LEU A 56 -0.32 -2.91 3.47
N SER A 57 0.44 -4.01 3.53
CA SER A 57 -0.14 -5.33 3.34
C SER A 57 -1.20 -5.64 4.42
N GLY A 58 -2.17 -6.48 4.08
CA GLY A 58 -3.21 -6.88 5.03
C GLY A 58 -2.64 -7.55 6.26
N THR A 59 -1.58 -8.36 6.09
CA THR A 59 -0.88 -9.03 7.19
C THR A 59 -0.19 -8.08 8.15
N LEU A 60 0.40 -7.00 7.64
CA LEU A 60 0.96 -5.95 8.49
C LEU A 60 -0.13 -5.18 9.23
N LEU A 61 -1.21 -4.81 8.54
CA LEU A 61 -2.37 -4.13 9.17
C LEU A 61 -3.00 -4.99 10.27
N GLU A 62 -3.19 -6.30 10.01
CA GLU A 62 -3.70 -7.26 10.99
C GLU A 62 -2.78 -7.33 12.21
N THR A 63 -1.47 -7.44 12.01
CA THR A 63 -0.48 -7.47 13.12
C THR A 63 -0.51 -6.18 13.94
N LEU A 64 -0.47 -4.99 13.29
CA LEU A 64 -0.46 -3.70 14.00
C LEU A 64 -1.78 -3.40 14.73
N SER A 65 -2.89 -4.00 14.29
CA SER A 65 -4.21 -3.83 14.93
C SER A 65 -4.55 -4.90 15.97
N ASP A 66 -3.74 -5.95 16.09
CA ASP A 66 -3.95 -7.00 17.09
C ASP A 66 -3.67 -6.48 18.52
N PRO A 67 -4.65 -6.49 19.43
CA PRO A 67 -4.46 -6.01 20.80
C PRO A 67 -3.33 -6.71 21.57
N ALA A 68 -3.14 -8.02 21.37
CA ALA A 68 -2.07 -8.74 22.02
C ALA A 68 -0.69 -8.33 21.53
N PHE A 69 -0.56 -8.07 20.22
CA PHE A 69 0.67 -7.53 19.65
C PHE A 69 0.93 -6.10 20.12
N GLN A 70 -0.09 -5.25 20.17
CA GLN A 70 0.02 -3.87 20.66
C GLN A 70 0.51 -3.85 22.11
N GLU A 71 -0.03 -4.70 22.98
CA GLU A 71 0.43 -4.83 24.36
C GLU A 71 1.91 -5.29 24.44
N GLN A 72 2.28 -6.27 23.62
CA GLN A 72 3.66 -6.78 23.56
C GLN A 72 4.68 -5.69 23.18
N VAL A 73 4.32 -4.79 22.27
CA VAL A 73 5.25 -3.77 21.72
C VAL A 73 5.05 -2.37 22.28
N TYR A 74 4.16 -2.18 23.26
CA TYR A 74 3.81 -0.88 23.80
C TYR A 74 5.01 -0.06 24.30
N GLY A 75 6.03 -0.71 24.85
CA GLY A 75 7.29 -0.08 25.29
C GLY A 75 8.25 0.27 24.13
N ILE A 76 7.92 -0.11 22.88
CA ILE A 76 8.70 0.14 21.67
C ILE A 76 7.98 1.18 20.81
N VAL A 77 6.75 0.87 20.41
CA VAL A 77 5.90 1.72 19.55
C VAL A 77 4.44 1.57 19.98
N ASP A 78 3.71 2.67 20.04
CA ASP A 78 2.26 2.68 20.15
C ASP A 78 1.62 2.47 18.79
N CYS A 79 1.32 1.20 18.45
CA CYS A 79 0.72 0.85 17.17
C CYS A 79 -0.69 1.44 16.97
N GLY A 80 -1.45 1.63 18.05
CA GLY A 80 -2.77 2.27 18.00
C GLY A 80 -2.66 3.73 17.57
N SER A 81 -1.75 4.47 18.19
CA SER A 81 -1.45 5.86 17.82
C SER A 81 -0.91 5.95 16.38
N LEU A 82 -0.06 5.01 15.96
CA LEU A 82 0.49 4.95 14.59
C LEU A 82 -0.63 4.78 13.56
N LEU A 83 -1.52 3.82 13.74
CA LEU A 83 -2.65 3.58 12.84
C LEU A 83 -3.60 4.78 12.82
N TRP A 84 -3.82 5.42 13.96
CA TRP A 84 -4.63 6.65 14.05
C TRP A 84 -4.02 7.80 13.24
N GLN A 85 -2.71 7.99 13.30
CA GLN A 85 -2.02 9.02 12.52
C GLN A 85 -2.16 8.76 11.00
N PHE A 86 -2.10 7.51 10.55
CA PHE A 86 -2.31 7.16 9.14
C PHE A 86 -3.74 7.41 8.64
N GLN A 87 -4.71 7.66 9.53
CA GLN A 87 -6.07 8.07 9.13
C GLN A 87 -6.12 9.49 8.56
N ASN A 88 -5.11 10.33 8.81
CA ASN A 88 -5.09 11.71 8.33
C ASN A 88 -4.98 11.76 6.80
N GLN A 89 -6.12 12.04 6.13
CA GLN A 89 -6.24 12.04 4.66
C GLN A 89 -5.57 13.26 4.01
N ASP A 90 -5.28 14.30 4.78
CA ASP A 90 -4.58 15.48 4.26
C ASP A 90 -3.09 15.21 4.06
N ILE A 91 -2.56 14.19 4.74
CA ILE A 91 -1.15 13.80 4.68
C ILE A 91 -0.98 12.46 3.97
N PHE A 92 -1.81 11.45 4.32
CA PHE A 92 -1.63 10.08 3.89
C PHE A 92 -2.71 9.62 2.92
N GLU A 93 -2.33 9.22 1.73
CA GLU A 93 -3.15 8.41 0.84
C GLU A 93 -2.80 6.93 1.04
N ILE A 94 -3.77 6.14 1.49
CA ILE A 94 -3.60 4.69 1.63
C ILE A 94 -3.90 4.03 0.29
N LEU A 95 -2.96 3.24 -0.19
CA LEU A 95 -3.08 2.48 -1.43
C LEU A 95 -3.53 1.05 -1.14
N GLY A 96 -4.47 0.57 -1.92
CA GLY A 96 -4.86 -0.83 -1.90
C GLY A 96 -3.74 -1.75 -2.37
N THR A 97 -3.75 -2.99 -1.90
CA THR A 97 -2.79 -4.02 -2.28
C THR A 97 -3.37 -5.42 -2.04
N GLY A 98 -2.62 -6.49 -2.34
CA GLY A 98 -3.01 -7.85 -1.99
C GLY A 98 -2.85 -8.13 -0.50
N TYR A 99 -3.85 -8.77 0.14
CA TYR A 99 -3.86 -9.01 1.59
C TYR A 99 -2.60 -9.72 2.10
N TYR A 100 -2.25 -10.86 1.51
CA TYR A 100 -1.03 -11.62 1.84
C TYR A 100 0.17 -11.26 0.96
N HIS A 101 0.10 -10.11 0.27
CA HIS A 101 1.15 -9.63 -0.63
C HIS A 101 1.49 -10.58 -1.80
N PRO A 102 0.50 -11.29 -2.42
CA PRO A 102 0.80 -12.17 -3.54
C PRO A 102 1.07 -11.36 -4.81
N VAL A 103 1.90 -11.88 -5.69
CA VAL A 103 2.00 -11.39 -7.07
C VAL A 103 0.73 -11.80 -7.81
N LEU A 104 -0.26 -10.90 -7.86
CA LEU A 104 -1.62 -11.21 -8.31
C LEU A 104 -1.73 -11.91 -9.67
N PRO A 105 -0.94 -11.56 -10.70
CA PRO A 105 -0.96 -12.30 -11.96
C PRO A 105 -0.56 -13.77 -11.86
N LEU A 106 0.21 -14.16 -10.83
CA LEU A 106 0.76 -15.50 -10.67
C LEU A 106 -0.10 -16.42 -9.79
N ILE A 107 -1.14 -15.90 -9.15
CA ILE A 107 -2.08 -16.73 -8.38
C ILE A 107 -3.32 -17.06 -9.20
N PRO A 108 -4.09 -18.11 -8.82
CA PRO A 108 -5.34 -18.45 -9.48
C PRO A 108 -6.28 -17.24 -9.58
N GLU A 109 -6.95 -17.12 -10.72
CA GLU A 109 -7.84 -15.98 -10.98
C GLU A 109 -8.97 -15.88 -9.96
N SER A 110 -9.49 -17.04 -9.49
CA SER A 110 -10.51 -17.12 -8.44
C SER A 110 -10.11 -16.50 -7.12
N ASP A 111 -8.82 -16.46 -6.82
CA ASP A 111 -8.29 -16.02 -5.52
C ASP A 111 -8.02 -14.52 -5.49
N ARG A 112 -7.78 -13.91 -6.66
CA ARG A 112 -7.48 -12.47 -6.78
C ARG A 112 -8.53 -11.58 -6.12
N PRO A 113 -9.86 -11.75 -6.39
CA PRO A 113 -10.89 -10.96 -5.73
C PRO A 113 -10.90 -11.13 -4.21
N LEU A 114 -10.63 -12.34 -3.70
CA LEU A 114 -10.62 -12.63 -2.27
C LEU A 114 -9.52 -11.87 -1.54
N HIS A 115 -8.32 -11.79 -2.11
CA HIS A 115 -7.21 -11.00 -1.57
C HIS A 115 -7.56 -9.51 -1.50
N LEU A 116 -8.14 -8.96 -2.57
CA LEU A 116 -8.51 -7.55 -2.64
C LEU A 116 -9.65 -7.23 -1.67
N GLN A 117 -10.69 -8.07 -1.62
CA GLN A 117 -11.85 -7.86 -0.76
C GLN A 117 -11.44 -7.93 0.72
N ARG A 118 -10.67 -8.93 1.11
CA ARG A 118 -10.19 -9.07 2.49
C ARG A 118 -9.36 -7.86 2.93
N TRP A 119 -8.50 -7.37 2.05
CA TRP A 119 -7.73 -6.15 2.32
C TRP A 119 -8.65 -4.93 2.48
N LEU A 120 -9.62 -4.75 1.57
CA LEU A 120 -10.57 -3.64 1.61
C LEU A 120 -11.40 -3.63 2.90
N ASP A 121 -11.86 -4.80 3.34
CA ASP A 121 -12.69 -4.90 4.54
C ASP A 121 -11.91 -4.49 5.80
N LEU A 122 -10.67 -4.97 5.94
CA LEU A 122 -9.78 -4.59 7.03
C LEU A 122 -9.43 -3.10 6.98
N ALA A 123 -9.00 -2.60 5.83
CA ALA A 123 -8.57 -1.22 5.67
C ALA A 123 -9.72 -0.22 5.86
N ARG A 124 -10.93 -0.53 5.38
CA ARG A 124 -12.13 0.28 5.64
C ARG A 124 -12.42 0.41 7.12
N HIS A 125 -12.30 -0.68 7.85
CA HIS A 125 -12.49 -0.69 9.30
C HIS A 125 -11.43 0.14 10.01
N LEU A 126 -10.15 -0.04 9.69
CA LEU A 126 -9.04 0.62 10.38
C LEU A 126 -8.94 2.12 10.05
N PHE A 127 -9.17 2.50 8.79
CA PHE A 127 -8.98 3.87 8.33
C PHE A 127 -10.26 4.70 8.20
N TRP A 128 -11.43 4.12 8.52
CA TRP A 128 -12.74 4.79 8.49
C TRP A 128 -13.04 5.41 7.12
N ARG A 129 -12.64 4.71 6.04
CA ARG A 129 -12.82 5.16 4.66
C ARG A 129 -13.70 4.20 3.89
N PRO A 130 -14.64 4.70 3.06
CA PRO A 130 -15.51 3.83 2.26
C PRO A 130 -14.76 3.13 1.12
N GLY A 131 -13.62 3.64 0.69
CA GLY A 131 -12.82 3.09 -0.40
C GLY A 131 -11.46 3.78 -0.55
N PHE A 132 -10.66 3.25 -1.46
CA PHE A 132 -9.30 3.69 -1.76
C PHE A 132 -9.15 3.88 -3.26
N GLN A 133 -8.40 4.90 -3.69
CA GLN A 133 -8.33 5.26 -5.11
C GLN A 133 -7.16 4.61 -5.83
N GLY A 134 -6.02 4.54 -5.18
CA GLY A 134 -4.79 3.99 -5.74
C GLY A 134 -4.57 2.52 -5.38
N PHE A 135 -3.87 1.82 -6.24
CA PHE A 135 -3.48 0.43 -6.03
C PHE A 135 -1.97 0.23 -6.24
N TRP A 136 -1.33 -0.43 -5.29
CA TRP A 136 0.05 -0.90 -5.40
C TRP A 136 0.03 -2.41 -5.63
N PRO A 137 0.38 -2.90 -6.84
CA PRO A 137 0.53 -4.33 -7.05
C PRO A 137 1.71 -4.86 -6.25
N PRO A 138 1.53 -5.93 -5.45
CA PRO A 138 2.65 -6.57 -4.77
C PRO A 138 3.81 -6.89 -5.74
N GLU A 139 5.03 -6.56 -5.33
CA GLU A 139 6.26 -6.70 -6.13
C GLU A 139 6.19 -6.01 -7.51
N MET A 140 5.34 -4.97 -7.65
CA MET A 140 5.03 -4.32 -8.93
C MET A 140 4.51 -5.28 -10.01
N GLY A 141 4.07 -6.48 -9.58
CA GLY A 141 3.53 -7.52 -10.47
C GLY A 141 2.15 -7.14 -11.00
N PHE A 142 2.10 -6.65 -12.23
CA PHE A 142 0.89 -6.19 -12.89
C PHE A 142 0.67 -6.92 -14.22
N SER A 143 -0.59 -7.17 -14.55
CA SER A 143 -1.03 -7.55 -15.88
C SER A 143 -2.30 -6.80 -16.26
N MET A 144 -2.53 -6.61 -17.55
CA MET A 144 -3.72 -5.90 -18.06
C MET A 144 -5.02 -6.56 -17.63
N GLU A 145 -5.04 -7.86 -17.40
CA GLU A 145 -6.19 -8.65 -16.93
C GLU A 145 -6.70 -8.22 -15.55
N LEU A 146 -5.86 -7.56 -14.74
CA LEU A 146 -6.27 -7.04 -13.44
C LEU A 146 -7.15 -5.80 -13.54
N ILE A 147 -7.14 -5.08 -14.66
CA ILE A 147 -7.83 -3.79 -14.82
C ILE A 147 -9.33 -3.90 -14.53
N PRO A 148 -10.10 -4.83 -15.12
CA PRO A 148 -11.53 -4.97 -14.83
C PRO A 148 -11.81 -5.23 -13.35
N LEU A 149 -11.00 -6.08 -12.71
CA LEU A 149 -11.12 -6.41 -11.29
C LEU A 149 -10.82 -5.19 -10.41
N LEU A 150 -9.72 -4.48 -10.65
CA LEU A 150 -9.35 -3.29 -9.89
C LEU A 150 -10.42 -2.20 -10.00
N ARG A 151 -10.97 -2.00 -11.20
CA ARG A 151 -12.09 -1.05 -11.41
C ARG A 151 -13.35 -1.46 -10.67
N ALA A 152 -13.71 -2.75 -10.70
CA ALA A 152 -14.86 -3.28 -9.96
C ALA A 152 -14.69 -3.10 -8.44
N MET A 153 -13.47 -3.15 -7.92
CA MET A 153 -13.15 -2.90 -6.51
C MET A 153 -13.07 -1.40 -6.15
N GLY A 154 -13.22 -0.50 -7.14
CA GLY A 154 -13.28 0.95 -6.92
C GLY A 154 -11.95 1.69 -7.11
N TYR A 155 -10.87 1.00 -7.47
CA TYR A 155 -9.59 1.67 -7.73
C TYR A 155 -9.63 2.49 -9.02
N ARG A 156 -8.97 3.63 -9.00
CA ARG A 156 -8.95 4.61 -10.10
C ARG A 156 -7.61 4.72 -10.80
N TYR A 157 -6.54 4.34 -10.11
CA TYR A 157 -5.21 4.28 -10.68
C TYR A 157 -4.39 3.14 -10.06
N VAL A 158 -3.38 2.69 -10.79
CA VAL A 158 -2.44 1.66 -10.39
C VAL A 158 -1.01 2.17 -10.62
N LEU A 159 -0.11 1.84 -9.71
CA LEU A 159 1.31 2.10 -9.87
C LEU A 159 1.96 0.94 -10.61
N VAL A 160 2.73 1.24 -11.63
CA VAL A 160 3.45 0.26 -12.45
C VAL A 160 4.87 0.73 -12.71
N ASP A 161 5.78 -0.20 -12.90
CA ASP A 161 7.13 0.14 -13.31
C ASP A 161 7.13 0.55 -14.79
N SER A 162 7.63 1.74 -15.06
CA SER A 162 7.68 2.31 -16.40
C SER A 162 8.57 1.53 -17.37
N GLU A 163 9.48 0.69 -16.86
CA GLU A 163 10.33 -0.17 -17.70
C GLU A 163 9.58 -1.37 -18.27
N HIS A 164 8.42 -1.72 -17.69
CA HIS A 164 7.56 -2.81 -18.12
C HIS A 164 6.30 -2.32 -18.88
N VAL A 165 6.24 -1.03 -19.21
CA VAL A 165 5.10 -0.45 -19.93
C VAL A 165 5.49 -0.09 -21.35
N GLU A 166 4.74 -0.60 -22.32
CA GLU A 166 4.87 -0.26 -23.73
C GLU A 166 3.71 0.64 -24.17
N PRO A 167 3.99 1.82 -24.75
CA PRO A 167 2.94 2.70 -25.21
C PRO A 167 2.31 2.17 -26.51
N VAL A 168 0.99 2.24 -26.63
CA VAL A 168 0.23 1.84 -27.84
C VAL A 168 0.54 2.77 -29.02
N THR A 169 0.86 4.04 -28.74
CA THR A 169 1.29 5.03 -29.73
C THR A 169 2.71 5.48 -29.42
N PRO A 170 3.55 5.72 -30.45
CA PRO A 170 4.91 6.19 -30.21
C PRO A 170 4.94 7.45 -29.34
N MET A 171 5.70 7.41 -28.27
CA MET A 171 5.93 8.57 -27.40
C MET A 171 7.38 8.60 -26.92
N LYS A 172 7.81 9.78 -26.46
CA LYS A 172 9.16 9.94 -25.93
C LYS A 172 9.26 9.33 -24.54
N TRP A 173 10.43 8.80 -24.22
CA TRP A 173 10.72 8.16 -22.94
C TRP A 173 10.35 9.01 -21.71
N HIS A 174 10.64 10.31 -21.73
CA HIS A 174 10.28 11.20 -20.62
C HIS A 174 8.78 11.46 -20.52
N GLU A 175 8.02 11.31 -21.61
CA GLU A 175 6.56 11.43 -21.59
C GLU A 175 5.95 10.18 -20.95
N LEU A 176 6.48 9.00 -21.28
CA LEU A 176 6.06 7.75 -20.67
C LEU A 176 6.31 7.72 -19.16
N ARG A 177 7.49 8.16 -18.72
CA ARG A 177 7.89 8.06 -17.31
C ARG A 177 7.29 9.09 -16.37
N TYR A 178 7.08 10.32 -16.84
CA TYR A 178 6.76 11.44 -15.97
C TYR A 178 5.33 11.95 -16.12
N ARG A 179 4.46 11.15 -16.72
CA ARG A 179 3.03 11.48 -16.85
C ARG A 179 2.18 10.26 -16.52
N PRO A 180 1.00 10.46 -15.93
CA PRO A 180 0.01 9.39 -15.84
C PRO A 180 -0.52 9.05 -17.24
N HIS A 181 -0.81 7.77 -17.45
CA HIS A 181 -1.36 7.23 -18.70
C HIS A 181 -2.60 6.40 -18.40
N VAL A 182 -3.42 6.18 -19.42
CA VAL A 182 -4.60 5.33 -19.31
C VAL A 182 -4.30 3.98 -19.90
N ALA A 183 -4.46 2.93 -19.10
CA ALA A 183 -4.44 1.55 -19.55
C ALA A 183 -5.86 1.03 -19.76
N ARG A 184 -6.11 0.28 -20.85
CA ARG A 184 -7.44 -0.25 -21.19
C ARG A 184 -7.40 -1.74 -21.44
N HIS A 185 -8.33 -2.47 -20.84
CA HIS A 185 -8.49 -3.90 -21.06
C HIS A 185 -9.96 -4.31 -20.87
N GLN A 186 -10.51 -5.09 -21.82
CA GLN A 186 -11.86 -5.66 -21.77
C GLN A 186 -12.96 -4.63 -21.43
N GLY A 187 -12.88 -3.43 -22.01
CA GLY A 187 -13.84 -2.36 -21.78
C GLY A 187 -13.68 -1.58 -20.49
N ALA A 188 -12.75 -1.94 -19.62
CA ALA A 188 -12.38 -1.18 -18.43
C ALA A 188 -11.12 -0.34 -18.68
N GLU A 189 -10.99 0.78 -17.94
CA GLU A 189 -9.81 1.64 -17.97
C GLU A 189 -9.40 2.09 -16.57
N ILE A 190 -8.12 2.23 -16.37
CA ILE A 190 -7.52 2.68 -15.12
C ILE A 190 -6.37 3.65 -15.38
#